data_43e4fed22c1b8519ec9c5d0ba56af27c
#
_entry.id   43e4fed22c1b8519ec9c5d0ba56af27c
#
_cell.length_a   1.000
_cell.length_b   1.000
_cell.length_c   1.000
_cell.angle_alpha   90.00
_cell.angle_beta   90.00
_cell.angle_gamma   90.00
#
_symmetry.space_group_name_H-M   'P 1'
#
loop_
_entity.id
_entity.type
_entity.pdbx_description
1 polymer ?
#
loop_
_entity_poly.entity_id
_entity_poly.type
_entity_poly.pdbx_seq_one_letter_code
_entity_poly.pdbx_strand_id
1 'polypeptide(L)'
;MIFDKSQLMRGTLEGCILKIISEKTTYGYEILLRLKQQGFSDISEGTIYPLLLRLEKQGSIVSKLLPSPLGPKRKYYSITEDGEKYLSSFISIWMQISESVAVIIGEDGERL
;
A
#
# COMPACT_ATOMS: atom_id res chain seq x y z
N MET A 1 14.37 -0.19 -24.72
CA MET A 1 14.22 0.33 -23.34
C MET A 1 12.94 -0.20 -22.74
N ILE A 2 13.00 -0.64 -21.51
CA ILE A 2 11.83 -1.19 -20.81
C ILE A 2 11.36 -0.15 -19.79
N PHE A 3 10.05 -0.01 -19.68
CA PHE A 3 9.48 0.93 -18.70
C PHE A 3 9.86 0.52 -17.27
N ASP A 4 10.22 1.49 -16.45
CA ASP A 4 10.62 1.25 -15.08
C ASP A 4 9.38 1.03 -14.19
N LYS A 5 9.20 -0.20 -13.77
CA LYS A 5 8.09 -0.62 -12.93
C LYS A 5 7.98 0.18 -11.63
N SER A 6 9.14 0.52 -11.04
CA SER A 6 9.14 1.26 -9.77
C SER A 6 8.54 2.65 -9.91
N GLN A 7 8.66 3.24 -11.09
CA GLN A 7 8.06 4.54 -11.37
C GLN A 7 6.54 4.46 -11.31
N LEU A 8 5.98 3.37 -11.81
CA LEU A 8 4.54 3.16 -11.80
C LEU A 8 4.04 2.81 -10.40
N MET A 9 4.84 2.08 -9.62
CA MET A 9 4.47 1.70 -8.25
C MET A 9 4.51 2.87 -7.29
N ARG A 10 5.27 3.91 -7.62
CA ARG A 10 5.38 5.08 -6.76
C ARG A 10 4.00 5.73 -6.60
N GLY A 11 3.57 5.89 -5.37
CA GLY A 11 2.26 6.46 -5.09
C GLY A 11 1.14 5.44 -4.98
N THR A 12 1.22 4.31 -5.67
CA THR A 12 0.17 3.28 -5.55
C THR A 12 0.44 2.34 -4.40
N LEU A 13 1.71 2.03 -4.15
CA LEU A 13 2.09 1.10 -3.10
C LEU A 13 1.65 1.59 -1.72
N GLU A 14 1.80 2.88 -1.46
CA GLU A 14 1.40 3.47 -0.19
C GLU A 14 -0.09 3.27 0.07
N GLY A 15 -0.92 3.48 -0.95
CA GLY A 15 -2.36 3.26 -0.83
C GLY A 15 -2.72 1.81 -0.59
N CYS A 16 -2.00 0.90 -1.24
CA CYS A 16 -2.21 -0.54 -1.04
C CYS A 16 -1.85 -0.95 0.38
N ILE A 17 -0.75 -0.45 0.91
CA ILE A 17 -0.33 -0.71 2.28
C ILE A 17 -1.41 -0.23 3.24
N LEU A 18 -1.91 0.98 3.02
CA LEU A 18 -2.93 1.55 3.88
C LEU A 18 -4.23 0.72 3.85
N LYS A 19 -4.60 0.24 2.68
CA LYS A 19 -5.77 -0.64 2.54
C LYS A 19 -5.60 -1.92 3.35
N ILE A 20 -4.44 -2.53 3.28
CA ILE A 20 -4.16 -3.75 4.03
C ILE A 20 -4.29 -3.49 5.54
N ILE A 21 -3.74 -2.37 5.99
CA ILE A 21 -3.83 -1.98 7.41
C ILE A 21 -5.27 -1.70 7.82
N SER A 22 -6.09 -1.17 6.90
CA SER A 22 -7.48 -0.88 7.18
C SER A 22 -8.32 -2.12 7.46
N GLU A 23 -7.90 -3.26 6.98
CA GLU A 23 -8.66 -4.51 7.13
C GLU A 23 -8.49 -5.11 8.52
N LYS A 24 -7.32 -4.96 9.11
CA LYS A 24 -7.05 -5.39 10.48
C LYS A 24 -5.69 -4.87 10.91
N THR A 25 -5.49 -4.78 12.21
CA THR A 25 -4.19 -4.46 12.79
C THR A 25 -3.16 -5.49 12.32
N THR A 26 -2.02 -5.03 11.85
CA THR A 26 -1.02 -5.90 11.24
C THR A 26 0.39 -5.34 11.43
N TYR A 27 1.39 -6.08 11.01
CA TYR A 27 2.80 -5.67 11.15
C TYR A 27 3.51 -5.74 9.80
N GLY A 28 4.69 -5.11 9.73
CA GLY A 28 5.38 -4.91 8.46
C GLY A 28 5.61 -6.15 7.62
N TYR A 29 6.08 -7.23 8.24
CA TYR A 29 6.36 -8.45 7.50
C TYR A 29 5.08 -9.08 6.91
N GLU A 30 3.99 -9.03 7.67
CA GLU A 30 2.70 -9.54 7.18
C GLU A 30 2.20 -8.72 5.99
N ILE A 31 2.39 -7.40 6.06
CA ILE A 31 2.05 -6.51 4.94
C ILE A 31 2.87 -6.89 3.71
N LEU A 32 4.17 -7.11 3.90
CA LEU A 32 5.06 -7.49 2.81
C LEU A 32 4.60 -8.78 2.13
N LEU A 33 4.28 -9.80 2.93
CA LEU A 33 3.82 -11.07 2.40
C LEU A 33 2.53 -10.92 1.61
N ARG A 34 1.60 -10.13 2.13
CA ARG A 34 0.32 -9.89 1.47
C ARG A 34 0.53 -9.23 0.11
N LEU A 35 1.40 -8.23 0.05
CA LEU A 35 1.69 -7.54 -1.21
C LEU A 35 2.34 -8.46 -2.21
N LYS A 36 3.28 -9.29 -1.77
CA LYS A 36 3.93 -10.26 -2.66
C LYS A 36 2.93 -11.26 -3.22
N GLN A 37 2.00 -11.72 -2.42
CA GLN A 37 0.96 -12.65 -2.85
C GLN A 37 0.06 -12.04 -3.92
N GLN A 38 -0.09 -10.73 -3.91
CA GLN A 38 -0.98 -10.03 -4.84
C GLN A 38 -0.25 -9.45 -6.04
N GLY A 39 0.99 -9.85 -6.26
CA GLY A 39 1.69 -9.47 -7.49
C GLY A 39 2.86 -8.50 -7.34
N PHE A 40 3.08 -7.96 -6.16
CA PHE A 40 4.23 -7.09 -5.90
C PHE A 40 5.42 -7.92 -5.48
N SER A 41 5.85 -8.84 -6.35
CA SER A 41 6.85 -9.85 -5.99
C SER A 41 8.26 -9.29 -5.78
N ASP A 42 8.54 -8.10 -6.32
CA ASP A 42 9.89 -7.52 -6.29
C ASP A 42 10.14 -6.60 -5.10
N ILE A 43 9.14 -6.36 -4.26
CA ILE A 43 9.30 -5.44 -3.14
C ILE A 43 10.01 -6.11 -1.97
N SER A 44 10.62 -5.29 -1.13
CA SER A 44 11.35 -5.75 0.04
C SER A 44 10.99 -4.90 1.26
N GLU A 45 11.48 -5.31 2.41
CA GLU A 45 11.30 -4.55 3.64
C GLU A 45 11.90 -3.15 3.50
N GLY A 46 12.99 -3.02 2.75
CA GLY A 46 13.59 -1.70 2.49
C GLY A 46 12.67 -0.74 1.78
N THR A 47 11.68 -1.25 1.03
CA THR A 47 10.68 -0.44 0.38
C THR A 47 9.51 -0.14 1.31
N ILE A 48 9.11 -1.12 2.11
CA ILE A 48 7.90 -1.04 2.94
C ILE A 48 8.09 -0.11 4.15
N TYR A 49 9.18 -0.27 4.88
CA TYR A 49 9.34 0.45 6.15
C TYR A 49 9.40 1.97 6.01
N PRO A 50 10.06 2.55 5.00
CA PRO A 50 9.99 4.00 4.81
C PRO A 50 8.57 4.50 4.54
N LEU A 51 7.76 3.72 3.83
CA LEU A 51 6.37 4.09 3.56
C LEU A 51 5.51 4.03 4.82
N LEU A 52 5.73 3.02 5.65
CA LEU A 52 5.05 2.92 6.94
C LEU A 52 5.40 4.11 7.85
N LEU A 53 6.67 4.48 7.87
CA LEU A 53 7.11 5.62 8.66
C LEU A 53 6.45 6.91 8.18
N ARG A 54 6.35 7.08 6.88
CA ARG A 54 5.71 8.24 6.29
C ARG A 54 4.22 8.30 6.62
N LEU A 55 3.52 7.17 6.49
CA LEU A 55 2.10 7.10 6.84
C LEU A 55 1.86 7.41 8.33
N GLU A 56 2.76 6.94 9.17
CA GLU A 56 2.67 7.21 10.60
C GLU A 56 2.90 8.69 10.90
N LYS A 57 3.89 9.29 10.27
CA LYS A 57 4.20 10.71 10.46
C LYS A 57 3.07 11.61 10.01
N GLN A 58 2.38 11.25 8.95
CA GLN A 58 1.25 12.06 8.48
C GLN A 58 -0.04 11.79 9.24
N GLY A 59 -0.02 10.86 10.18
CA GLY A 59 -1.18 10.59 11.02
C GLY A 59 -2.21 9.64 10.42
N SER A 60 -1.87 8.96 9.33
CA SER A 60 -2.78 8.00 8.70
C SER A 60 -2.84 6.68 9.43
N ILE A 61 -1.77 6.31 10.12
CA ILE A 61 -1.71 5.09 10.92
C ILE A 61 -1.06 5.41 12.26
N VAL A 62 -1.31 4.55 13.24
CA VAL A 62 -0.63 4.57 14.53
C VAL A 62 -0.02 3.20 14.75
N SER A 63 1.02 3.14 15.58
CA SER A 63 1.68 1.88 15.87
C SER A 63 1.75 1.61 17.36
N LYS A 64 1.89 0.35 17.69
CA LYS A 64 2.00 -0.12 19.06
C LYS A 64 2.95 -1.30 19.10
N LEU A 65 3.87 -1.29 20.05
CA LEU A 65 4.76 -2.42 20.25
C LEU A 65 4.05 -3.49 21.05
N LEU A 66 3.98 -4.69 20.51
CA LEU A 66 3.33 -5.83 21.16
C LEU A 66 4.30 -7.00 21.18
N PRO A 67 4.19 -7.90 22.17
CA PRO A 67 5.02 -9.10 22.20
C PRO A 67 4.82 -9.94 20.96
N SER A 68 5.88 -10.54 20.44
CA SER A 68 5.79 -11.53 19.38
C SER A 68 6.10 -12.91 19.95
N PRO A 69 5.57 -13.98 19.33
CA PRO A 69 5.72 -15.32 19.89
C PRO A 69 7.16 -15.80 20.03
N LEU A 70 8.04 -15.40 19.12
CA LEU A 70 9.37 -15.97 19.01
C LEU A 70 10.50 -14.95 19.04
N GLY A 71 10.29 -13.76 19.58
CA GLY A 71 11.35 -12.81 19.55
C GLY A 71 11.01 -11.48 20.19
N PRO A 72 11.74 -10.42 19.81
CA PRO A 72 11.50 -9.10 20.37
C PRO A 72 10.11 -8.58 20.03
N LYS A 73 9.71 -7.53 20.73
CA LYS A 73 8.43 -6.88 20.46
C LYS A 73 8.36 -6.45 19.03
N ARG A 74 7.14 -6.50 18.49
CA ARG A 74 6.85 -6.22 17.10
C ARG A 74 5.93 -5.02 17.01
N LYS A 75 6.17 -4.16 16.02
CA LYS A 75 5.37 -2.96 15.80
C LYS A 75 4.13 -3.32 15.00
N TYR A 76 2.96 -3.12 15.60
CA TYR A 76 1.67 -3.35 14.94
C TYR A 76 1.04 -2.03 14.57
N TYR A 77 0.45 -1.96 13.39
CA TYR A 77 -0.12 -0.75 12.81
C TYR A 77 -1.63 -0.86 12.71
N SER A 78 -2.30 0.24 13.00
CA SER A 78 -3.75 0.37 12.85
C SER A 78 -4.04 1.66 12.11
N ILE A 79 -5.13 1.68 11.34
CA ILE A 79 -5.52 2.87 10.59
C ILE A 79 -6.23 3.85 11.53
N THR A 80 -6.04 5.14 11.29
CA THR A 80 -6.72 6.20 12.03
C THR A 80 -7.94 6.67 11.24
N GLU A 81 -8.76 7.52 11.85
CA GLU A 81 -9.87 8.14 11.15
C GLU A 81 -9.37 8.96 9.96
N ASP A 82 -8.30 9.73 10.15
CA ASP A 82 -7.68 10.47 9.05
C ASP A 82 -7.15 9.54 7.97
N GLY A 83 -6.60 8.40 8.37
CA GLY A 83 -6.15 7.39 7.43
C GLY A 83 -7.28 6.81 6.60
N GLU A 84 -8.45 6.62 7.19
CA GLU A 84 -9.63 6.14 6.47
C GLU A 84 -10.04 7.14 5.39
N LYS A 85 -10.01 8.42 5.70
CA LYS A 85 -10.33 9.47 4.72
C LYS A 85 -9.31 9.52 3.61
N TYR A 86 -8.04 9.41 3.97
CA TYR A 86 -6.95 9.41 3.01
C TYR A 86 -7.06 8.21 2.07
N LEU A 87 -7.38 7.04 2.61
CA LEU A 87 -7.57 5.82 1.84
C LEU A 87 -8.75 5.97 0.86
N SER A 88 -9.85 6.51 1.33
CA SER A 88 -11.03 6.74 0.51
C SER A 88 -10.70 7.62 -0.70
N SER A 89 -9.95 8.68 -0.44
CA SER A 89 -9.49 9.59 -1.50
C SER A 89 -8.57 8.88 -2.48
N PHE A 90 -7.64 8.07 -1.97
CA PHE A 90 -6.75 7.30 -2.83
C PHE A 90 -7.53 6.36 -3.75
N ILE A 91 -8.48 5.63 -3.20
CA ILE A 91 -9.27 4.66 -3.98
C ILE A 91 -10.02 5.37 -5.09
N SER A 92 -10.66 6.49 -4.77
CA SER A 92 -11.41 7.28 -5.75
C SER A 92 -10.52 7.75 -6.89
N ILE A 93 -9.36 8.31 -6.55
CA ILE A 93 -8.41 8.81 -7.55
C ILE A 93 -7.84 7.68 -8.37
N TRP A 94 -7.51 6.56 -7.73
CA TRP A 94 -7.00 5.39 -8.44
C TRP A 94 -8.01 4.88 -9.48
N MET A 95 -9.28 4.76 -9.10
CA MET A 95 -10.32 4.30 -10.00
C MET A 95 -10.45 5.23 -11.20
N GLN A 96 -10.40 6.52 -10.95
CA GLN A 96 -10.49 7.52 -12.00
C GLN A 96 -9.32 7.47 -12.98
N ILE A 97 -8.11 7.45 -12.43
CA ILE A 97 -6.89 7.45 -13.25
C ILE A 97 -6.74 6.14 -14.00
N SER A 98 -6.97 5.00 -13.35
CA SER A 98 -6.81 3.71 -14.01
C SER A 98 -7.80 3.54 -15.15
N GLU A 99 -9.03 4.05 -14.99
CA GLU A 99 -10.01 4.03 -16.05
C GLU A 99 -9.57 4.89 -17.24
N SER A 100 -9.07 6.08 -16.96
CA SER A 100 -8.58 6.97 -18.02
C SER A 100 -7.41 6.35 -18.78
N VAL A 101 -6.49 5.75 -18.06
CA VAL A 101 -5.34 5.08 -18.68
C VAL A 101 -5.81 3.92 -19.54
N ALA A 102 -6.72 3.10 -19.03
CA ALA A 102 -7.23 1.94 -19.76
C ALA A 102 -7.89 2.36 -21.09
N VAL A 103 -8.64 3.45 -21.07
CA VAL A 103 -9.25 3.97 -22.29
C VAL A 103 -8.20 4.41 -23.29
N ILE A 104 -7.20 5.15 -22.83
CA ILE A 104 -6.17 5.71 -23.72
C ILE A 104 -5.34 4.60 -24.37
N ILE A 105 -4.95 3.58 -23.62
CA ILE A 105 -4.13 2.51 -24.19
C ILE A 105 -4.95 1.39 -24.81
N GLY A 106 -6.29 1.47 -24.72
CA GLY A 106 -7.17 0.48 -25.34
C GLY A 106 -7.24 -0.84 -24.59
N GLU A 107 -6.93 -0.84 -23.33
CA GLU A 107 -6.87 -2.07 -22.51
C GLU A 107 -8.25 -2.61 -22.15
N ASP A 108 -9.27 -1.77 -22.20
CA ASP A 108 -10.62 -2.11 -21.76
C ASP A 108 -11.40 -2.99 -22.74
N GLY A 109 -10.76 -3.40 -23.83
CA GLY A 109 -11.41 -4.22 -24.86
C GLY A 109 -12.15 -3.40 -25.90
N GLU A 110 -12.25 -2.12 -25.73
CA GLU A 110 -12.91 -1.22 -26.70
C GLU A 110 -11.89 -0.76 -27.74
N ARG A 111 -11.36 -1.70 -28.48
CA ARG A 111 -10.35 -1.40 -29.51
C ARG A 111 -10.98 -0.61 -30.62
N LEU A 112 -10.29 0.38 -31.04
CA LEU A 112 -10.73 1.21 -32.15
C LEU A 112 -10.23 0.69 -33.47
#